data_68e30e674b5908ae03336874676f0d36
#
_entry.id   68e30e674b5908ae03336874676f0d36
#
_cell.length_a   1.000
_cell.length_b   1.000
_cell.length_c   1.000
_cell.angle_alpha   90.00
_cell.angle_beta   90.00
_cell.angle_gamma   90.00
#
_symmetry.space_group_name_H-M   'P 1'
#
loop_
_entity.id
_entity.type
_entity.pdbx_description
1 polymer ?
#
loop_
_entity_poly.entity_id
_entity_poly.type
_entity_poly.pdbx_seq_one_letter_code
_entity_poly.pdbx_strand_id
1 'polypeptide(L)'
;MEAFRALGFQLEEVEVLGYSFKYEGLHFLYMYNERHEEFLSIALPGIFDMEKERMLKVYTLLERINSKLKYVKAYMLGKGVWLFYERELIGDENLVKVISHMIRHLEYGIDFARKEMVEIEKTMAKEELS
;
A
#
# COMPACT_ATOMS: atom_id res chain seq x y z
N MET A 1 16.36 3.66 8.21
CA MET A 1 16.67 2.31 8.76
C MET A 1 16.56 2.28 10.28
N GLU A 2 17.22 3.18 10.96
CA GLU A 2 17.20 3.19 12.43
C GLU A 2 15.79 3.41 13.02
N ALA A 3 14.99 4.27 12.39
CA ALA A 3 13.63 4.53 12.87
C ALA A 3 12.73 3.30 12.76
N PHE A 4 12.89 2.49 11.72
CA PHE A 4 12.17 1.23 11.58
C PHE A 4 12.58 0.25 12.68
N ARG A 5 13.87 0.16 12.97
CA ARG A 5 14.38 -0.71 14.04
C ARG A 5 13.93 -0.23 15.41
N ALA A 6 13.86 1.08 15.63
CA ALA A 6 13.37 1.68 16.87
C ALA A 6 11.91 1.31 17.14
N LEU A 7 11.12 1.07 16.08
CA LEU A 7 9.74 0.60 16.18
C LEU A 7 9.64 -0.92 16.40
N GLY A 8 10.76 -1.62 16.44
CA GLY A 8 10.81 -3.06 16.69
C GLY A 8 10.71 -3.92 15.44
N PHE A 9 10.80 -3.33 14.26
CA PHE A 9 10.71 -4.09 13.02
C PHE A 9 12.02 -4.77 12.66
N GLN A 10 11.92 -6.01 12.18
CA GLN A 10 13.05 -6.74 11.61
C GLN A 10 13.00 -6.54 10.10
N LEU A 11 14.04 -5.92 9.56
CA LEU A 11 14.11 -5.60 8.14
C LEU A 11 14.88 -6.68 7.40
N GLU A 12 14.29 -7.19 6.31
CA GLU A 12 14.95 -8.12 5.40
C GLU A 12 15.15 -7.45 4.06
N GLU A 13 16.37 -7.48 3.56
CA GLU A 13 16.67 -6.87 2.26
C GLU A 13 15.94 -7.59 1.14
N VAL A 14 15.29 -6.82 0.27
CA VAL A 14 14.69 -7.30 -0.98
C VAL A 14 15.46 -6.64 -2.09
N GLU A 15 16.24 -7.42 -2.81
CA GLU A 15 17.15 -6.93 -3.85
C GLU A 15 16.45 -5.98 -4.81
N VAL A 16 17.07 -4.82 -5.07
CA VAL A 16 16.59 -3.74 -5.94
C VAL A 16 15.43 -2.92 -5.36
N LEU A 17 14.56 -3.51 -4.54
CA LEU A 17 13.34 -2.84 -4.05
C LEU A 17 13.49 -2.14 -2.71
N GLY A 18 14.25 -2.70 -1.78
CA GLY A 18 14.42 -2.12 -0.45
C GLY A 18 14.42 -3.15 0.65
N TYR A 19 13.55 -2.96 1.65
CA TYR A 19 13.53 -3.80 2.85
C TYR A 19 12.12 -4.17 3.22
N SER A 20 11.86 -5.46 3.44
CA SER A 20 10.55 -5.93 3.88
C SER A 20 10.50 -6.04 5.39
N PHE A 21 9.32 -5.87 5.96
CA PHE A 21 9.05 -6.08 7.37
C PHE A 21 7.59 -6.46 7.59
N LYS A 22 7.32 -7.09 8.73
CA LYS A 22 5.98 -7.56 9.09
C LYS A 22 5.43 -6.74 10.24
N TYR A 23 4.13 -6.45 10.18
CA TYR A 23 3.41 -5.81 11.27
C TYR A 23 1.94 -6.17 11.18
N GLU A 24 1.38 -6.66 12.29
CA GLU A 24 -0.04 -7.02 12.40
C GLU A 24 -0.52 -7.96 11.28
N GLY A 25 0.30 -8.96 10.96
CA GLY A 25 -0.02 -9.94 9.92
C GLY A 25 0.14 -9.45 8.49
N LEU A 26 0.56 -8.21 8.29
CA LEU A 26 0.78 -7.63 6.98
C LEU A 26 2.27 -7.56 6.66
N HIS A 27 2.57 -7.72 5.38
CA HIS A 27 3.93 -7.60 4.86
C HIS A 27 4.08 -6.24 4.20
N PHE A 28 4.94 -5.40 4.78
CA PHE A 28 5.24 -4.07 4.25
C PHE A 28 6.58 -4.08 3.53
N LEU A 29 6.76 -3.12 2.65
CA LEU A 29 8.01 -2.90 1.95
C LEU A 29 8.43 -1.44 2.12
N TYR A 30 9.61 -1.24 2.73
CA TYR A 30 10.26 0.07 2.72
C TYR A 30 11.06 0.15 1.43
N MET A 31 10.58 0.98 0.49
CA MET A 31 11.21 1.14 -0.82
C MET A 31 12.32 2.19 -0.73
N TYR A 32 13.55 1.72 -0.79
CA TYR A 32 14.72 2.59 -0.69
C TYR A 32 15.35 2.81 -2.05
N ASN A 33 15.58 4.07 -2.39
CA ASN A 33 16.28 4.47 -3.62
C ASN A 33 17.33 5.52 -3.28
N GLU A 34 18.60 5.21 -3.46
CA GLU A 34 19.71 6.12 -3.18
C GLU A 34 19.61 7.44 -3.96
N ARG A 35 18.96 7.43 -5.11
CA ARG A 35 18.79 8.63 -5.95
C ARG A 35 17.69 9.55 -5.43
N HIS A 36 16.84 9.06 -4.55
CA HIS A 36 15.68 9.77 -4.02
C HIS A 36 15.59 9.65 -2.51
N GLU A 37 16.72 9.87 -1.81
CA GLU A 37 16.77 9.77 -0.34
C GLU A 37 15.84 10.78 0.36
N GLU A 38 15.47 11.86 -0.32
CA GLU A 38 14.53 12.84 0.19
C GLU A 38 13.10 12.33 0.29
N PHE A 39 12.80 11.18 -0.31
CA PHE A 39 11.48 10.57 -0.23
C PHE A 39 11.50 9.35 0.68
N LEU A 40 10.44 9.23 1.47
CA LEU A 40 10.17 8.03 2.27
C LEU A 40 8.97 7.32 1.66
N SER A 41 9.17 6.08 1.21
CA SER A 41 8.15 5.29 0.54
C SER A 41 7.93 3.98 1.26
N ILE A 42 6.69 3.70 1.64
CA ILE A 42 6.29 2.41 2.22
C ILE A 42 5.14 1.87 1.38
N ALA A 43 5.19 0.58 1.09
CA ALA A 43 4.17 -0.08 0.28
C ALA A 43 3.60 -1.32 0.97
N LEU A 44 2.38 -1.68 0.58
CA LEU A 44 1.78 -2.98 0.84
C LEU A 44 1.69 -3.70 -0.49
N PRO A 45 2.60 -4.66 -0.76
CA PRO A 45 2.63 -5.36 -2.04
C PRO A 45 1.48 -6.35 -2.19
N GLY A 46 0.93 -6.42 -3.40
CA GLY A 46 0.05 -7.51 -3.80
C GLY A 46 -1.16 -7.73 -2.92
N ILE A 47 -1.90 -6.69 -2.56
CA ILE A 47 -3.10 -6.83 -1.73
C ILE A 47 -4.23 -7.60 -2.44
N PHE A 48 -4.25 -7.57 -3.76
CA PHE A 48 -5.13 -8.39 -4.61
C PHE A 48 -4.37 -8.89 -5.82
N ASP A 49 -4.62 -10.14 -6.19
CA ASP A 49 -4.12 -10.70 -7.44
C ASP A 49 -5.01 -10.24 -8.59
N MET A 50 -4.37 -9.96 -9.72
CA MET A 50 -5.09 -9.52 -10.90
C MET A 50 -5.42 -10.71 -11.79
N GLU A 51 -6.70 -11.05 -11.86
CA GLU A 51 -7.23 -12.04 -12.81
C GLU A 51 -7.78 -11.29 -14.03
N LYS A 52 -7.51 -11.79 -15.23
CA LYS A 52 -7.94 -11.14 -16.48
C LYS A 52 -9.44 -10.82 -16.53
N GLU A 53 -10.24 -11.75 -16.05
CA GLU A 53 -11.72 -11.62 -16.04
C GLU A 53 -12.23 -10.58 -15.06
N ARG A 54 -11.35 -10.07 -14.18
CA ARG A 54 -11.72 -9.11 -13.13
C ARG A 54 -11.14 -7.72 -13.34
N MET A 55 -10.64 -7.42 -14.53
CA MET A 55 -10.01 -6.13 -14.81
C MET A 55 -10.91 -4.94 -14.47
N LEU A 56 -12.18 -5.01 -14.82
CA LEU A 56 -13.11 -3.93 -14.50
C LEU A 56 -13.25 -3.72 -13.00
N LYS A 57 -13.28 -4.82 -12.22
CA LYS A 57 -13.34 -4.75 -10.75
C LYS A 57 -12.09 -4.08 -10.20
N VAL A 58 -10.93 -4.45 -10.73
CA VAL A 58 -9.65 -3.90 -10.29
C VAL A 58 -9.57 -2.40 -10.60
N TYR A 59 -9.92 -1.98 -11.81
CA TYR A 59 -9.91 -0.56 -12.17
C TYR A 59 -10.89 0.26 -11.33
N THR A 60 -12.07 -0.30 -11.06
CA THR A 60 -13.06 0.36 -10.20
C THR A 60 -12.50 0.53 -8.78
N LEU A 61 -11.84 -0.51 -8.26
CA LEU A 61 -11.21 -0.45 -6.95
C LEU A 61 -10.11 0.62 -6.88
N LEU A 62 -9.23 0.65 -7.89
CA LEU A 62 -8.15 1.63 -7.95
C LEU A 62 -8.70 3.06 -7.95
N GLU A 63 -9.74 3.30 -8.73
CA GLU A 63 -10.39 4.61 -8.79
C GLU A 63 -10.95 5.01 -7.42
N ARG A 64 -11.63 4.09 -6.73
CA ARG A 64 -12.20 4.36 -5.41
C ARG A 64 -11.13 4.63 -4.36
N ILE A 65 -10.07 3.85 -4.34
CA ILE A 65 -8.96 4.06 -3.39
C ILE A 65 -8.34 5.44 -3.65
N ASN A 66 -7.98 5.72 -4.89
CA ASN A 66 -7.25 6.94 -5.22
C ASN A 66 -8.10 8.20 -5.09
N SER A 67 -9.41 8.09 -5.25
CA SER A 67 -10.30 9.25 -5.13
C SER A 67 -10.77 9.52 -3.71
N LYS A 68 -10.86 8.49 -2.86
CA LYS A 68 -11.44 8.62 -1.52
C LYS A 68 -10.44 8.66 -0.39
N LEU A 69 -9.29 7.99 -0.52
CA LEU A 69 -8.28 7.98 0.53
C LEU A 69 -7.29 9.13 0.34
N LYS A 70 -6.89 9.70 1.48
CA LYS A 70 -5.80 10.66 1.52
C LYS A 70 -4.50 9.92 1.75
N TYR A 71 -3.41 10.41 1.21
CA TYR A 71 -2.04 9.90 1.36
C TYR A 71 -1.76 8.58 0.64
N VAL A 72 -2.72 7.67 0.61
CA VAL A 72 -2.54 6.33 0.05
C VAL A 72 -2.92 6.31 -1.42
N LYS A 73 -2.03 5.78 -2.25
CA LYS A 73 -2.28 5.54 -3.67
C LYS A 73 -2.31 4.04 -3.92
N ALA A 74 -3.06 3.66 -4.94
CA ALA A 74 -3.08 2.27 -5.40
C ALA A 74 -2.85 2.22 -6.90
N TYR A 75 -2.00 1.29 -7.32
CA TYR A 75 -1.86 0.98 -8.74
C TYR A 75 -1.37 -0.45 -8.91
N MET A 76 -1.43 -0.92 -10.15
CA MET A 76 -1.00 -2.27 -10.46
C MET A 76 0.51 -2.31 -10.67
N LEU A 77 1.15 -3.28 -10.02
CA LEU A 77 2.55 -3.56 -10.22
C LEU A 77 2.69 -5.07 -10.41
N GLY A 78 3.20 -5.48 -11.58
CA GLY A 78 3.18 -6.89 -11.94
C GLY A 78 1.74 -7.39 -12.08
N LYS A 79 1.40 -8.46 -11.37
CA LYS A 79 0.07 -9.09 -11.42
C LYS A 79 -0.79 -8.75 -10.19
N GLY A 80 -0.42 -7.74 -9.45
CA GLY A 80 -1.13 -7.41 -8.22
C GLY A 80 -1.43 -5.94 -8.07
N VAL A 81 -2.36 -5.66 -7.18
CA VAL A 81 -2.65 -4.30 -6.72
C VAL A 81 -1.78 -4.02 -5.52
N TRP A 82 -1.09 -2.90 -5.54
CA TRP A 82 -0.22 -2.46 -4.45
C TRP A 82 -0.75 -1.15 -3.89
N LEU A 83 -0.62 -0.97 -2.58
CA LEU A 83 -0.86 0.31 -1.92
C LEU A 83 0.48 0.98 -1.62
N PHE A 84 0.52 2.30 -1.76
CA PHE A 84 1.72 3.10 -1.55
C PHE A 84 1.41 4.31 -0.70
N TYR A 85 2.34 4.65 0.17
CA TYR A 85 2.38 5.94 0.84
C TYR A 85 3.79 6.47 0.68
N GLU A 86 3.91 7.59 -0.02
CA GLU A 86 5.20 8.21 -0.29
C GLU A 86 5.13 9.69 0.10
N ARG A 87 6.15 10.17 0.77
CA ARG A 87 6.23 11.57 1.12
C ARG A 87 7.65 12.08 1.04
N GLU A 88 7.77 13.38 0.79
CA GLU A 88 9.04 14.08 0.85
C GLU A 88 9.41 14.35 2.31
N LEU A 89 10.69 14.21 2.62
CA LEU A 89 11.27 14.57 3.91
C LEU A 89 11.95 15.92 3.77
N ILE A 90 11.68 16.82 4.71
CA ILE A 90 12.26 18.17 4.69
C ILE A 90 13.37 18.35 5.73
N GLY A 91 13.65 17.31 6.53
CA GLY A 91 14.81 17.26 7.41
C GLY A 91 14.56 17.46 8.90
N ASP A 92 13.36 17.87 9.28
CA ASP A 92 13.02 18.13 10.69
C ASP A 92 12.02 17.14 11.28
N GLU A 93 11.70 16.08 10.54
CA GLU A 93 10.69 15.12 10.96
C GLU A 93 11.17 14.21 12.09
N ASN A 94 10.23 13.82 12.94
CA ASN A 94 10.40 12.68 13.83
C ASN A 94 10.05 11.43 13.02
N LEU A 95 11.06 10.71 12.52
CA LEU A 95 10.86 9.58 11.63
C LEU A 95 10.04 8.44 12.24
N VAL A 96 10.18 8.20 13.54
CA VAL A 96 9.38 7.17 14.22
C VAL A 96 7.88 7.51 14.12
N LYS A 97 7.52 8.76 14.37
CA LYS A 97 6.12 9.21 14.25
C LYS A 97 5.62 9.18 12.81
N VAL A 98 6.46 9.60 11.87
CA VAL A 98 6.11 9.62 10.45
C VAL A 98 5.86 8.19 9.95
N ILE A 99 6.76 7.26 10.24
CA ILE A 99 6.62 5.87 9.83
C ILE A 99 5.37 5.24 10.44
N SER A 100 5.13 5.48 11.74
CA SER A 100 3.92 4.98 12.42
C SER A 100 2.65 5.49 11.76
N HIS A 101 2.63 6.77 11.39
CA HIS A 101 1.51 7.39 10.68
C HIS A 101 1.30 6.74 9.30
N MET A 102 2.37 6.53 8.55
CA MET A 102 2.30 5.91 7.23
C MET A 102 1.75 4.49 7.31
N ILE A 103 2.23 3.71 8.26
CA ILE A 103 1.78 2.32 8.46
C ILE A 103 0.30 2.29 8.80
N ARG A 104 -0.17 3.16 9.70
CA ARG A 104 -1.60 3.22 10.07
C ARG A 104 -2.49 3.58 8.88
N HIS A 105 -2.05 4.50 8.03
CA HIS A 105 -2.82 4.85 6.83
C HIS A 105 -2.83 3.71 5.80
N LEU A 106 -1.75 2.97 5.69
CA LEU A 106 -1.72 1.79 4.82
C LEU A 106 -2.61 0.66 5.37
N GLU A 107 -2.64 0.46 6.68
CA GLU A 107 -3.56 -0.51 7.31
C GLU A 107 -5.01 -0.11 7.07
N TYR A 108 -5.34 1.17 7.26
CA TYR A 108 -6.67 1.67 6.95
C TYR A 108 -6.97 1.47 5.46
N GLY A 109 -6.00 1.70 4.60
CA GLY A 109 -6.14 1.56 3.16
C GLY A 109 -6.48 0.13 2.74
N ILE A 110 -5.82 -0.88 3.32
CA ILE A 110 -6.12 -2.27 2.98
C ILE A 110 -7.50 -2.69 3.50
N ASP A 111 -7.91 -2.21 4.69
CA ASP A 111 -9.26 -2.47 5.20
C ASP A 111 -10.32 -1.84 4.29
N PHE A 112 -10.10 -0.60 3.89
CA PHE A 112 -10.96 0.09 2.94
C PHE A 112 -11.04 -0.67 1.61
N ALA A 113 -9.91 -1.09 1.07
CA ALA A 113 -9.85 -1.82 -0.19
C ALA A 113 -10.61 -3.14 -0.14
N ARG A 114 -10.47 -3.88 0.95
CA ARG A 114 -11.19 -5.15 1.13
C ARG A 114 -12.70 -4.96 1.19
N LYS A 115 -13.16 -3.94 1.91
CA LYS A 115 -14.59 -3.61 1.99
C LYS A 115 -15.14 -3.15 0.66
N GLU A 116 -14.40 -2.29 -0.04
CA GLU A 116 -14.83 -1.79 -1.36
C GLU A 116 -14.88 -2.91 -2.40
N MET A 117 -13.92 -3.85 -2.36
CA MET A 117 -13.95 -4.97 -3.30
C MET A 117 -15.20 -5.84 -3.09
N VAL A 118 -15.60 -6.07 -1.85
CA VAL A 118 -16.85 -6.80 -1.56
C VAL A 118 -18.05 -6.07 -2.17
N GLU A 119 -18.13 -4.76 -2.00
CA GLU A 119 -19.21 -3.96 -2.56
C GLU A 119 -19.23 -3.95 -4.10
N ILE A 120 -18.04 -3.85 -4.69
CA ILE A 120 -17.90 -3.89 -6.16
C ILE A 120 -18.37 -5.24 -6.69
N GLU A 121 -17.99 -6.33 -6.06
CA GLU A 121 -18.40 -7.68 -6.47
C GLU A 121 -19.92 -7.87 -6.35
N LYS A 122 -20.53 -7.36 -5.29
CA LYS A 122 -21.99 -7.41 -5.13
C LYS A 122 -22.72 -6.62 -6.21
N THR A 123 -22.24 -5.43 -6.51
CA THR A 123 -22.84 -4.57 -7.53
C THR A 123 -22.76 -5.22 -8.91
N MET A 124 -21.61 -5.77 -9.27
CA MET A 124 -21.41 -6.42 -10.55
C MET A 124 -22.22 -7.71 -10.68
N ALA A 125 -22.35 -8.48 -9.60
CA ALA A 125 -23.19 -9.66 -9.59
C ALA A 125 -24.67 -9.32 -9.83
N LYS A 126 -25.16 -8.21 -9.26
CA LYS A 126 -26.53 -7.73 -9.51
C LYS A 126 -26.73 -7.31 -10.96
N GLU A 127 -25.74 -6.64 -11.54
CA GLU A 127 -25.82 -6.21 -12.95
C GLU A 127 -25.85 -7.41 -13.90
N GLU A 128 -25.09 -8.46 -13.60
CA GLU A 128 -25.09 -9.70 -14.38
C GLU A 128 -26.43 -10.44 -14.33
N LEU A 129 -27.17 -10.31 -13.21
CA LEU A 129 -28.48 -10.95 -13.04
C LEU A 129 -29.63 -10.16 -13.64
N SER A 130 -29.41 -8.90 -13.94
CA SER A 130 -30.41 -8.05 -14.57
C SER A 130 -30.20 -8.02 -16.09
#